data_34440dcc4c3a3c4a6bed9819fdcd4ea4
#
_entry.id   34440dcc4c3a3c4a6bed9819fdcd4ea4
#
_cell.length_a   1.000
_cell.length_b   1.000
_cell.length_c   1.000
_cell.angle_alpha   90.00
_cell.angle_beta   90.00
_cell.angle_gamma   90.00
#
_symmetry.space_group_name_H-M   'P 1'
#
loop_
_entity.id
_entity.type
_entity.pdbx_description
1 polymer ?
#
loop_
_entity_poly.entity_id
_entity_poly.type
_entity_poly.pdbx_seq_one_letter_code
_entity_poly.pdbx_strand_id
1 'polypeptide(L)'
;MSANAETTTAEAAAGSLLRQPAELKYRDELAYLTSIDQGPRPFNWRLSPRLVRAFVLGSTTSDKLDQQLVQKWYGPAALAEQAIVTLASDRGLLLIGDPGTGKSWLAELLAAAICGDSTFVVQGTAGTTEDQIKYSWNVAMVIAAGQSHQSLIPSPIMVAMQGGKLGRFEEMTRCPSDVQDALISILSEKYIAVPELREHNIVFARPGFNIIATANSCLLYTSDAA
;
A
#
# COMPACT_ATOMS: atom_id res chain seq x y z
N MET A 1 -1.46 22.66 23.82
CA MET A 1 -2.06 21.62 24.74
C MET A 1 -2.99 20.63 24.04
N SER A 2 -3.33 20.76 22.75
CA SER A 2 -4.21 19.82 22.01
C SER A 2 -3.52 18.59 21.42
N ALA A 3 -2.26 18.64 21.07
CA ALA A 3 -1.54 17.53 20.43
C ALA A 3 -1.35 16.29 21.35
N ASN A 4 -1.21 16.49 22.65
CA ASN A 4 -1.03 15.40 23.60
C ASN A 4 -2.33 14.60 23.89
N ALA A 5 -3.49 15.19 23.72
CA ALA A 5 -4.77 14.52 23.98
C ALA A 5 -5.17 13.58 22.81
N GLU A 6 -4.87 13.97 21.58
CA GLU A 6 -5.13 13.14 20.39
C GLU A 6 -4.20 11.91 20.32
N THR A 7 -2.95 12.07 20.75
CA THR A 7 -1.99 10.95 20.82
C THR A 7 -2.41 9.92 21.86
N THR A 8 -2.91 10.36 23.02
CA THR A 8 -3.34 9.46 24.10
C THR A 8 -4.61 8.69 23.75
N THR A 9 -5.54 9.30 23.01
CA THR A 9 -6.77 8.62 22.54
C THR A 9 -6.48 7.60 21.43
N ALA A 10 -5.53 7.87 20.52
CA ALA A 10 -5.11 6.93 19.49
C ALA A 10 -4.35 5.72 20.10
N GLU A 11 -3.56 5.94 21.13
CA GLU A 11 -2.83 4.87 21.85
C GLU A 11 -3.77 3.97 22.65
N ALA A 12 -4.77 4.52 23.33
CA ALA A 12 -5.78 3.74 24.04
C ALA A 12 -6.66 2.93 23.07
N ALA A 13 -6.96 3.45 21.88
CA ALA A 13 -7.69 2.75 20.84
C ALA A 13 -6.85 1.60 20.20
N ALA A 14 -5.54 1.77 20.05
CA ALA A 14 -4.68 0.74 19.46
C ALA A 14 -4.64 -0.55 20.29
N GLY A 15 -4.70 -0.46 21.63
CA GLY A 15 -4.72 -1.63 22.53
C GLY A 15 -6.01 -2.46 22.46
N SER A 16 -7.10 -1.91 21.93
CA SER A 16 -8.41 -2.57 21.82
C SER A 16 -8.71 -3.15 20.43
N LEU A 17 -7.81 -2.97 19.45
CA LEU A 17 -8.03 -3.45 18.08
C LEU A 17 -7.90 -4.98 18.01
N LEU A 18 -8.87 -5.64 17.39
CA LEU A 18 -8.85 -7.08 17.15
C LEU A 18 -7.65 -7.49 16.26
N ARG A 19 -7.30 -6.64 15.29
CA ARG A 19 -6.13 -6.77 14.44
C ARG A 19 -5.50 -5.39 14.25
N GLN A 20 -4.25 -5.26 14.63
CA GLN A 20 -3.47 -4.05 14.39
C GLN A 20 -2.80 -4.13 13.03
N PRO A 21 -2.79 -3.06 12.20
CA PRO A 21 -1.95 -2.98 11.02
C PRO A 21 -0.47 -3.02 11.42
N ALA A 22 0.39 -3.44 10.48
CA ALA A 22 1.80 -3.73 10.77
C ALA A 22 2.55 -2.52 11.36
N GLU A 23 2.27 -1.30 10.90
CA GLU A 23 2.90 -0.07 11.41
C GLU A 23 2.55 0.24 12.87
N LEU A 24 1.38 -0.17 13.35
CA LEU A 24 1.00 -0.04 14.76
C LEU A 24 1.56 -1.20 15.59
N LYS A 25 1.46 -2.42 15.07
CA LYS A 25 1.96 -3.63 15.74
C LYS A 25 3.46 -3.58 16.02
N TYR A 26 4.23 -3.03 15.08
CA TYR A 26 5.70 -2.94 15.13
C TYR A 26 6.21 -1.51 15.26
N ARG A 27 5.42 -0.63 15.88
CA ARG A 27 5.70 0.81 15.99
C ARG A 27 7.07 1.09 16.59
N ASP A 28 7.40 0.45 17.71
CA ASP A 28 8.64 0.71 18.45
C ASP A 28 9.86 0.24 17.64
N GLU A 29 9.74 -0.90 16.97
CA GLU A 29 10.78 -1.43 16.09
C GLU A 29 10.99 -0.54 14.85
N LEU A 30 9.92 -0.06 14.22
CA LEU A 30 10.00 0.87 13.10
C LEU A 30 10.57 2.23 13.52
N ALA A 31 10.24 2.72 14.71
CA ALA A 31 10.80 3.94 15.28
C ALA A 31 12.32 3.79 15.55
N TYR A 32 12.73 2.67 16.15
CA TYR A 32 14.15 2.33 16.35
C TYR A 32 14.89 2.31 15.01
N LEU A 33 14.39 1.56 14.01
CA LEU A 33 15.02 1.49 12.69
C LEU A 33 15.13 2.85 12.01
N THR A 34 14.11 3.68 12.12
CA THR A 34 14.13 5.05 11.57
C THR A 34 15.19 5.91 12.23
N SER A 35 15.42 5.75 13.54
CA SER A 35 16.39 6.54 14.30
C SER A 35 17.85 6.22 13.96
N ILE A 36 18.14 4.99 13.54
CA ILE A 36 19.50 4.52 13.22
C ILE A 36 19.81 4.52 11.73
N ASP A 37 18.78 4.75 10.87
CA ASP A 37 18.92 4.64 9.42
C ASP A 37 19.69 5.81 8.80
N GLN A 38 20.93 5.54 8.41
CA GLN A 38 21.78 6.46 7.65
C GLN A 38 21.97 6.02 6.18
N GLY A 39 21.26 4.95 5.74
CA GLY A 39 21.39 4.42 4.39
C GLY A 39 20.69 5.31 3.35
N PRO A 40 21.09 5.16 2.06
CA PRO A 40 20.40 5.83 0.97
C PRO A 40 18.95 5.32 0.89
N ARG A 41 18.01 6.25 0.71
CA ARG A 41 16.58 5.95 0.62
C ARG A 41 16.03 6.40 -0.73
N PRO A 42 15.22 5.56 -1.39
CA PRO A 42 14.39 6.03 -2.48
C PRO A 42 13.48 7.18 -2.02
N PHE A 43 13.01 7.97 -2.97
CA PHE A 43 12.19 9.14 -2.63
C PHE A 43 10.97 8.73 -1.81
N ASN A 44 10.72 9.47 -0.73
CA ASN A 44 9.60 9.29 0.20
C ASN A 44 9.56 7.95 0.97
N TRP A 45 10.66 7.17 0.98
CA TRP A 45 10.77 5.99 1.82
C TRP A 45 11.16 6.38 3.25
N ARG A 46 10.53 5.74 4.23
CA ARG A 46 10.86 5.92 5.65
C ARG A 46 12.16 5.22 6.03
N LEU A 47 12.37 4.02 5.49
CA LEU A 47 13.56 3.20 5.73
C LEU A 47 14.34 2.95 4.44
N SER A 48 15.66 2.84 4.55
CA SER A 48 16.50 2.36 3.46
C SER A 48 16.16 0.92 3.07
N PRO A 49 16.40 0.49 1.82
CA PRO A 49 16.13 -0.88 1.37
C PRO A 49 16.76 -1.95 2.27
N ARG A 50 17.96 -1.68 2.82
CA ARG A 50 18.62 -2.57 3.78
C ARG A 50 17.81 -2.77 5.05
N LEU A 51 17.26 -1.69 5.63
CA LEU A 51 16.48 -1.77 6.86
C LEU A 51 15.05 -2.27 6.62
N VAL A 52 14.47 -2.01 5.43
CA VAL A 52 13.23 -2.68 5.02
C VAL A 52 13.42 -4.20 4.97
N ARG A 53 14.53 -4.68 4.40
CA ARG A 53 14.88 -6.10 4.39
C ARG A 53 15.01 -6.66 5.81
N ALA A 54 15.79 -5.99 6.67
CA ALA A 54 15.99 -6.42 8.06
C ALA A 54 14.67 -6.45 8.84
N PHE A 55 13.76 -5.49 8.61
CA PHE A 55 12.44 -5.48 9.21
C PHE A 55 11.59 -6.69 8.78
N VAL A 56 11.61 -7.05 7.51
CA VAL A 56 10.78 -8.15 6.95
C VAL A 56 11.35 -9.52 7.27
N LEU A 57 12.65 -9.72 7.04
CA LEU A 57 13.34 -11.01 7.10
C LEU A 57 14.06 -11.28 8.43
N GLY A 58 14.06 -10.30 9.33
CA GLY A 58 14.89 -10.33 10.53
C GLY A 58 16.31 -9.84 10.27
N SER A 59 16.99 -9.43 11.35
CA SER A 59 18.38 -8.98 11.26
C SER A 59 19.37 -10.14 11.29
N THR A 60 20.48 -9.94 10.57
CA THR A 60 21.65 -10.82 10.59
C THR A 60 22.80 -10.12 11.31
N THR A 61 23.86 -10.84 11.66
CA THR A 61 25.08 -10.27 12.26
C THR A 61 25.74 -9.22 11.35
N SER A 62 25.56 -9.32 10.04
CA SER A 62 26.08 -8.35 9.07
C SER A 62 25.32 -7.00 9.08
N ASP A 63 24.10 -6.96 9.61
CA ASP A 63 23.29 -5.74 9.67
C ASP A 63 23.83 -4.75 10.73
N LYS A 64 24.67 -5.19 11.67
CA LYS A 64 25.28 -4.39 12.75
C LYS A 64 24.23 -3.57 13.51
N LEU A 65 23.14 -4.20 13.87
CA LEU A 65 22.09 -3.61 14.68
C LEU A 65 22.33 -3.95 16.15
N ASP A 66 22.13 -2.99 17.05
CA ASP A 66 22.23 -3.21 18.51
C ASP A 66 21.08 -4.08 19.03
N GLN A 67 19.99 -4.12 18.31
CA GLN A 67 18.81 -4.93 18.61
C GLN A 67 18.60 -6.01 17.56
N GLN A 68 18.41 -7.26 17.99
CA GLN A 68 18.05 -8.35 17.08
C GLN A 68 16.59 -8.23 16.65
N LEU A 69 16.36 -8.19 15.34
CA LEU A 69 15.02 -8.17 14.75
C LEU A 69 14.54 -9.58 14.44
N VAL A 70 13.31 -9.88 14.83
CA VAL A 70 12.67 -11.17 14.55
C VAL A 70 12.14 -11.19 13.11
N GLN A 71 12.32 -12.32 12.43
CA GLN A 71 11.74 -12.55 11.12
C GLN A 71 10.20 -12.50 11.19
N LYS A 72 9.57 -11.77 10.27
CA LYS A 72 8.12 -11.58 10.22
C LYS A 72 7.45 -12.26 9.04
N TRP A 73 8.23 -12.52 7.99
CA TRP A 73 7.78 -13.23 6.81
C TRP A 73 8.69 -14.42 6.50
N TYR A 74 8.12 -15.63 6.34
CA TYR A 74 8.83 -16.89 6.28
C TYR A 74 8.88 -17.49 4.86
N GLY A 75 8.81 -16.66 3.82
CA GLY A 75 9.02 -17.07 2.43
C GLY A 75 10.50 -17.02 2.02
N PRO A 76 10.79 -17.29 0.72
CA PRO A 76 12.16 -17.22 0.18
C PRO A 76 12.70 -15.78 0.29
N ALA A 77 13.85 -15.61 0.95
CA ALA A 77 14.46 -14.28 1.15
C ALA A 77 14.66 -13.52 -0.16
N ALA A 78 15.07 -14.20 -1.23
CA ALA A 78 15.25 -13.62 -2.56
C ALA A 78 13.97 -12.97 -3.10
N LEU A 79 12.78 -13.49 -2.79
CA LEU A 79 11.51 -12.92 -3.22
C LEU A 79 11.23 -11.58 -2.51
N ALA A 80 11.47 -11.50 -1.21
CA ALA A 80 11.33 -10.25 -0.48
C ALA A 80 12.36 -9.20 -0.96
N GLU A 81 13.60 -9.62 -1.22
CA GLU A 81 14.65 -8.75 -1.75
C GLU A 81 14.31 -8.23 -3.15
N GLN A 82 13.80 -9.08 -4.04
CA GLN A 82 13.31 -8.69 -5.36
C GLN A 82 12.14 -7.70 -5.26
N ALA A 83 11.21 -7.94 -4.33
CA ALA A 83 10.08 -7.03 -4.08
C ALA A 83 10.58 -5.63 -3.66
N ILE A 84 11.55 -5.56 -2.75
CA ILE A 84 12.16 -4.30 -2.30
C ILE A 84 12.85 -3.58 -3.45
N VAL A 85 13.64 -4.28 -4.27
CA VAL A 85 14.33 -3.70 -5.44
C VAL A 85 13.33 -3.21 -6.48
N THR A 86 12.26 -3.97 -6.74
CA THR A 86 11.19 -3.57 -7.66
C THR A 86 10.53 -2.27 -7.22
N LEU A 87 10.16 -2.16 -5.95
CA LEU A 87 9.54 -0.94 -5.42
C LEU A 87 10.51 0.25 -5.39
N ALA A 88 11.81 0.01 -5.17
CA ALA A 88 12.84 1.05 -5.21
C ALA A 88 13.10 1.57 -6.64
N SER A 89 12.71 0.83 -7.67
CA SER A 89 12.83 1.22 -9.09
C SER A 89 11.57 1.89 -9.64
N ASP A 90 10.64 2.33 -8.80
CA ASP A 90 9.35 2.97 -9.17
C ASP A 90 8.41 2.08 -10.00
N ARG A 91 8.65 0.78 -10.04
CA ARG A 91 7.80 -0.19 -10.75
C ARG A 91 6.75 -0.78 -9.81
N GLY A 92 5.53 -0.98 -10.30
CA GLY A 92 4.50 -1.72 -9.59
C GLY A 92 4.95 -3.16 -9.28
N LEU A 93 4.57 -3.66 -8.11
CA LEU A 93 4.89 -5.00 -7.66
C LEU A 93 3.64 -5.88 -7.73
N LEU A 94 3.73 -7.03 -8.43
CA LEU A 94 2.70 -8.06 -8.42
C LEU A 94 3.25 -9.33 -7.76
N LEU A 95 2.65 -9.72 -6.64
CA LEU A 95 2.96 -10.95 -5.91
C LEU A 95 1.99 -12.06 -6.33
N ILE A 96 2.48 -13.07 -7.03
CA ILE A 96 1.69 -14.22 -7.49
C ILE A 96 2.11 -15.47 -6.69
N GLY A 97 1.14 -16.29 -6.32
CA GLY A 97 1.40 -17.58 -5.65
C GLY A 97 0.13 -18.17 -5.06
N ASP A 98 0.25 -19.35 -4.46
CA ASP A 98 -0.88 -20.07 -3.91
C ASP A 98 -1.53 -19.37 -2.71
N PRO A 99 -2.81 -19.62 -2.43
CA PRO A 99 -3.47 -19.13 -1.22
C PRO A 99 -2.69 -19.53 0.05
N GLY A 100 -2.64 -18.64 1.03
CA GLY A 100 -1.97 -18.92 2.31
C GLY A 100 -0.45 -18.76 2.33
N THR A 101 0.21 -18.37 1.23
CA THR A 101 1.68 -18.17 1.17
C THR A 101 2.17 -16.84 1.77
N GLY A 102 1.27 -16.04 2.38
CA GLY A 102 1.64 -14.81 3.07
C GLY A 102 1.91 -13.61 2.16
N LYS A 103 1.39 -13.59 0.92
CA LYS A 103 1.55 -12.47 -0.03
C LYS A 103 1.02 -11.14 0.53
N SER A 104 -0.22 -11.15 1.01
CA SER A 104 -0.85 -9.95 1.60
C SER A 104 -0.12 -9.49 2.86
N TRP A 105 0.43 -10.43 3.64
CA TRP A 105 1.23 -10.09 4.81
C TRP A 105 2.57 -9.45 4.42
N LEU A 106 3.24 -9.97 3.39
CA LEU A 106 4.44 -9.34 2.84
C LEU A 106 4.14 -7.93 2.31
N ALA A 107 3.04 -7.76 1.56
CA ALA A 107 2.60 -6.45 1.06
C ALA A 107 2.35 -5.45 2.20
N GLU A 108 1.72 -5.90 3.29
CA GLU A 108 1.45 -5.08 4.48
C GLU A 108 2.76 -4.67 5.19
N LEU A 109 3.69 -5.61 5.40
CA LEU A 109 5.00 -5.32 6.00
C LEU A 109 5.81 -4.33 5.16
N LEU A 110 5.84 -4.51 3.83
CA LEU A 110 6.51 -3.60 2.91
C LEU A 110 5.92 -2.19 2.97
N ALA A 111 4.58 -2.07 2.92
CA ALA A 111 3.91 -0.77 3.01
C ALA A 111 4.19 -0.09 4.36
N ALA A 112 4.12 -0.80 5.46
CA ALA A 112 4.41 -0.28 6.79
C ALA A 112 5.87 0.22 6.91
N ALA A 113 6.84 -0.54 6.41
CA ALA A 113 8.26 -0.19 6.48
C ALA A 113 8.64 0.96 5.51
N ILE A 114 8.05 0.98 4.32
CA ILE A 114 8.40 1.92 3.26
C ILE A 114 7.70 3.27 3.46
N CYS A 115 6.37 3.29 3.61
CA CYS A 115 5.62 4.54 3.69
C CYS A 115 4.94 4.79 5.04
N GLY A 116 5.04 3.85 5.98
CA GLY A 116 4.52 3.97 7.34
C GLY A 116 3.01 3.86 7.45
N ASP A 117 2.36 3.33 6.43
CA ASP A 117 0.91 3.19 6.39
C ASP A 117 0.55 2.05 5.44
N SER A 118 -0.07 1.01 5.94
CA SER A 118 -0.48 -0.17 5.18
C SER A 118 -1.99 -0.21 4.92
N THR A 119 -2.71 0.85 5.28
CA THR A 119 -4.19 0.87 5.27
C THR A 119 -4.80 1.26 3.92
N PHE A 120 -4.01 1.77 2.97
CA PHE A 120 -4.48 2.08 1.61
C PHE A 120 -4.68 0.80 0.81
N VAL A 121 -5.73 0.06 1.13
CA VAL A 121 -6.01 -1.25 0.53
C VAL A 121 -7.36 -1.28 -0.17
N VAL A 122 -7.37 -1.90 -1.35
CA VAL A 122 -8.59 -2.30 -2.07
C VAL A 122 -8.58 -3.83 -2.19
N GLN A 123 -9.68 -4.45 -1.78
CA GLN A 123 -9.87 -5.89 -1.91
C GLN A 123 -10.60 -6.20 -3.22
N GLY A 124 -9.92 -6.90 -4.12
CA GLY A 124 -10.47 -7.33 -5.39
C GLY A 124 -11.50 -8.44 -5.26
N THR A 125 -12.61 -8.28 -5.95
CA THR A 125 -13.71 -9.26 -6.07
C THR A 125 -14.30 -9.21 -7.48
N ALA A 126 -15.15 -10.16 -7.83
CA ALA A 126 -15.89 -10.13 -9.10
C ALA A 126 -16.83 -8.92 -9.24
N GLY A 127 -17.22 -8.29 -8.13
CA GLY A 127 -18.05 -7.09 -8.10
C GLY A 127 -17.28 -5.79 -7.91
N THR A 128 -15.94 -5.82 -7.95
CA THR A 128 -15.13 -4.60 -7.86
C THR A 128 -15.31 -3.76 -9.11
N THR A 129 -15.48 -2.46 -8.94
CA THR A 129 -15.67 -1.47 -10.02
C THR A 129 -14.51 -0.49 -10.08
N GLU A 130 -14.37 0.23 -11.20
CA GLU A 130 -13.34 1.27 -11.34
C GLU A 130 -13.44 2.37 -10.28
N ASP A 131 -14.64 2.70 -9.81
CA ASP A 131 -14.87 3.72 -8.77
C ASP A 131 -14.15 3.38 -7.46
N GLN A 132 -14.02 2.08 -7.16
CA GLN A 132 -13.31 1.62 -5.96
C GLN A 132 -11.79 1.79 -6.06
N ILE A 133 -11.26 1.98 -7.28
CA ILE A 133 -9.83 2.21 -7.53
C ILE A 133 -9.56 3.69 -7.73
N LYS A 134 -10.44 4.40 -8.42
CA LYS A 134 -10.27 5.81 -8.78
C LYS A 134 -10.90 6.72 -7.73
N TYR A 135 -12.18 6.97 -7.83
CA TYR A 135 -12.96 7.84 -6.94
C TYR A 135 -14.45 7.56 -7.11
N SER A 136 -15.24 8.01 -6.17
CA SER A 136 -16.70 8.02 -6.24
C SER A 136 -17.24 9.40 -5.88
N TRP A 137 -18.56 9.58 -5.96
CA TRP A 137 -19.22 10.84 -5.64
C TRP A 137 -20.10 10.70 -4.40
N ASN A 138 -20.01 11.67 -3.50
CA ASN A 138 -21.01 11.83 -2.44
C ASN A 138 -22.31 12.36 -3.06
N VAL A 139 -23.27 11.47 -3.29
CA VAL A 139 -24.53 11.78 -3.98
C VAL A 139 -25.30 12.92 -3.32
N ALA A 140 -25.34 12.95 -1.97
CA ALA A 140 -26.03 14.02 -1.24
C ALA A 140 -25.39 15.39 -1.50
N MET A 141 -24.06 15.45 -1.51
CA MET A 141 -23.34 16.70 -1.80
C MET A 141 -23.46 17.11 -3.27
N VAL A 142 -23.47 16.15 -4.19
CA VAL A 142 -23.69 16.44 -5.63
C VAL A 142 -25.09 17.03 -5.85
N ILE A 143 -26.13 16.50 -5.21
CA ILE A 143 -27.49 17.04 -5.29
C ILE A 143 -27.57 18.46 -4.70
N ALA A 144 -26.88 18.71 -3.58
CA ALA A 144 -26.94 20.00 -2.89
C ALA A 144 -26.10 21.11 -3.56
N ALA A 145 -24.91 20.79 -4.08
CA ALA A 145 -23.92 21.77 -4.51
C ALA A 145 -23.27 21.48 -5.88
N GLY A 146 -23.68 20.40 -6.55
CA GLY A 146 -23.07 19.95 -7.81
C GLY A 146 -21.78 19.17 -7.62
N GLN A 147 -21.18 18.75 -8.74
CA GLN A 147 -19.89 18.07 -8.77
C GLN A 147 -18.76 19.07 -8.50
N SER A 148 -17.98 18.78 -7.46
CA SER A 148 -16.86 19.60 -7.00
C SER A 148 -15.82 18.75 -6.28
N HIS A 149 -14.66 19.30 -6.01
CA HIS A 149 -13.65 18.60 -5.18
C HIS A 149 -14.16 18.22 -3.79
N GLN A 150 -15.14 18.94 -3.24
CA GLN A 150 -15.73 18.62 -1.93
C GLN A 150 -16.69 17.44 -1.98
N SER A 151 -17.35 17.22 -3.13
CA SER A 151 -18.24 16.08 -3.32
C SER A 151 -17.54 14.83 -3.83
N LEU A 152 -16.25 14.93 -4.20
CA LEU A 152 -15.42 13.80 -4.62
C LEU A 152 -14.96 12.97 -3.40
N ILE A 153 -15.16 11.66 -3.47
CA ILE A 153 -14.65 10.70 -2.48
C ILE A 153 -13.50 9.93 -3.12
N PRO A 154 -12.25 10.21 -2.77
CA PRO A 154 -11.12 9.49 -3.33
C PRO A 154 -11.08 8.05 -2.83
N SER A 155 -10.70 7.11 -3.70
CA SER A 155 -10.41 5.73 -3.31
C SER A 155 -9.14 5.64 -2.45
N PRO A 156 -8.91 4.52 -1.75
CA PRO A 156 -7.63 4.29 -1.05
C PRO A 156 -6.41 4.43 -1.97
N ILE A 157 -6.51 3.98 -3.22
CA ILE A 157 -5.43 4.11 -4.23
C ILE A 157 -5.19 5.58 -4.59
N MET A 158 -6.24 6.35 -4.81
CA MET A 158 -6.12 7.79 -5.10
C MET A 158 -5.55 8.56 -3.91
N VAL A 159 -5.94 8.23 -2.67
CA VAL A 159 -5.35 8.83 -1.46
C VAL A 159 -3.86 8.50 -1.35
N ALA A 160 -3.47 7.23 -1.58
CA ALA A 160 -2.07 6.83 -1.60
C ALA A 160 -1.28 7.59 -2.67
N MET A 161 -1.87 7.76 -3.86
CA MET A 161 -1.28 8.51 -4.98
C MET A 161 -1.05 9.98 -4.64
N GLN A 162 -2.04 10.65 -4.04
CA GLN A 162 -1.93 12.04 -3.58
C GLN A 162 -0.92 12.22 -2.43
N GLY A 163 -0.72 11.16 -1.62
CA GLY A 163 0.23 11.15 -0.51
C GLY A 163 1.65 10.73 -0.89
N GLY A 164 1.88 10.23 -2.12
CA GLY A 164 3.15 9.61 -2.51
C GLY A 164 3.44 8.36 -1.69
N LYS A 165 2.41 7.55 -1.40
CA LYS A 165 2.47 6.34 -0.58
C LYS A 165 2.23 5.08 -1.40
N LEU A 166 2.37 3.91 -0.76
CA LEU A 166 2.06 2.63 -1.40
C LEU A 166 0.57 2.30 -1.27
N GLY A 167 -0.11 2.11 -2.40
CA GLY A 167 -1.41 1.48 -2.46
C GLY A 167 -1.28 -0.04 -2.50
N ARG A 168 -2.21 -0.77 -1.87
CA ARG A 168 -2.29 -2.22 -1.91
C ARG A 168 -3.55 -2.64 -2.65
N PHE A 169 -3.39 -3.54 -3.60
CA PHE A 169 -4.52 -4.13 -4.33
C PHE A 169 -4.50 -5.66 -4.15
N GLU A 170 -5.40 -6.16 -3.33
CA GLU A 170 -5.43 -7.58 -2.98
C GLU A 170 -6.35 -8.37 -3.93
N GLU A 171 -5.96 -9.61 -4.29
CA GLU A 171 -6.74 -10.53 -5.12
C GLU A 171 -7.05 -9.98 -6.54
N MET A 172 -6.07 -9.37 -7.20
CA MET A 172 -6.23 -8.70 -8.51
C MET A 172 -6.89 -9.59 -9.57
N THR A 173 -6.55 -10.88 -9.61
CA THR A 173 -7.10 -11.85 -10.59
C THR A 173 -8.59 -12.17 -10.40
N ARG A 174 -9.20 -11.75 -9.30
CA ARG A 174 -10.65 -11.90 -9.07
C ARG A 174 -11.47 -10.75 -9.66
N CYS A 175 -10.81 -9.68 -10.07
CA CYS A 175 -11.49 -8.50 -10.61
C CYS A 175 -11.80 -8.68 -12.11
N PRO A 176 -12.84 -8.00 -12.62
CA PRO A 176 -13.06 -7.83 -14.04
C PRO A 176 -11.83 -7.20 -14.73
N SER A 177 -11.66 -7.44 -16.04
CA SER A 177 -10.51 -6.98 -16.82
C SER A 177 -10.42 -5.45 -16.89
N ASP A 178 -11.54 -4.75 -16.99
CA ASP A 178 -11.58 -3.28 -17.00
C ASP A 178 -10.99 -2.65 -15.74
N VAL A 179 -11.24 -3.28 -14.58
CA VAL A 179 -10.64 -2.88 -13.30
C VAL A 179 -9.12 -3.10 -13.30
N GLN A 180 -8.66 -4.22 -13.85
CA GLN A 180 -7.22 -4.50 -13.98
C GLN A 180 -6.56 -3.51 -14.93
N ASP A 181 -7.17 -3.19 -16.06
CA ASP A 181 -6.69 -2.24 -17.05
C ASP A 181 -6.63 -0.81 -16.46
N ALA A 182 -7.63 -0.42 -15.67
CA ALA A 182 -7.62 0.86 -14.96
C ALA A 182 -6.44 0.97 -13.98
N LEU A 183 -6.13 -0.11 -13.25
CA LEU A 183 -4.99 -0.15 -12.32
C LEU A 183 -3.66 -0.05 -13.06
N ILE A 184 -3.52 -0.76 -14.18
CA ILE A 184 -2.33 -0.70 -15.05
C ILE A 184 -2.16 0.72 -15.61
N SER A 185 -3.24 1.35 -16.07
CA SER A 185 -3.22 2.73 -16.55
C SER A 185 -2.73 3.71 -15.47
N ILE A 186 -3.23 3.63 -14.24
CA ILE A 186 -2.76 4.46 -13.12
C ILE A 186 -1.26 4.26 -12.85
N LEU A 187 -0.77 3.02 -12.93
CA LEU A 187 0.65 2.72 -12.76
C LEU A 187 1.52 3.28 -13.87
N SER A 188 1.04 3.26 -15.11
CA SER A 188 1.80 3.72 -16.29
C SER A 188 1.78 5.24 -16.40
N GLU A 189 0.60 5.84 -16.32
CA GLU A 189 0.40 7.27 -16.57
C GLU A 189 0.66 8.14 -15.34
N LYS A 190 0.58 7.55 -14.14
CA LYS A 190 0.81 8.25 -12.87
C LYS A 190 -0.17 9.41 -12.61
N TYR A 191 -1.37 9.34 -13.16
CA TYR A 191 -2.46 10.27 -12.86
C TYR A 191 -3.84 9.59 -12.95
N ILE A 192 -4.83 10.23 -12.36
CA ILE A 192 -6.26 9.91 -12.50
C ILE A 192 -6.96 11.16 -13.03
N ALA A 193 -7.64 11.04 -14.17
CA ALA A 193 -8.51 12.09 -14.68
C ALA A 193 -9.88 12.02 -13.99
N VAL A 194 -10.45 13.19 -13.69
CA VAL A 194 -11.79 13.38 -13.12
C VAL A 194 -12.56 14.33 -14.07
N PRO A 195 -13.06 13.81 -15.22
CA PRO A 195 -13.60 14.63 -16.29
C PRO A 195 -14.79 15.52 -15.89
N GLU A 196 -15.50 15.14 -14.82
CA GLU A 196 -16.65 15.87 -14.29
C GLU A 196 -16.27 17.17 -13.60
N LEU A 197 -15.00 17.34 -13.22
CA LEU A 197 -14.51 18.61 -12.68
C LEU A 197 -14.11 19.56 -13.82
N ARG A 198 -14.55 20.80 -13.75
CA ARG A 198 -14.24 21.84 -14.77
C ARG A 198 -12.78 22.29 -14.68
N GLU A 199 -12.27 22.43 -13.46
CA GLU A 199 -10.91 22.87 -13.16
C GLU A 199 -10.21 21.82 -12.30
N HIS A 200 -8.88 21.71 -12.46
CA HIS A 200 -8.08 20.73 -11.73
C HIS A 200 -8.61 19.29 -11.84
N ASN A 201 -9.01 18.93 -13.05
CA ASN A 201 -9.63 17.65 -13.37
C ASN A 201 -8.62 16.49 -13.53
N ILE A 202 -7.35 16.69 -13.18
CA ILE A 202 -6.30 15.66 -13.20
C ILE A 202 -5.63 15.63 -11.83
N VAL A 203 -5.59 14.44 -11.24
CA VAL A 203 -4.88 14.17 -9.98
C VAL A 203 -3.61 13.41 -10.32
N PHE A 204 -2.46 14.07 -10.19
CA PHE A 204 -1.15 13.47 -10.44
C PHE A 204 -0.64 12.70 -9.22
N ALA A 205 0.08 11.63 -9.47
CA ALA A 205 0.80 10.89 -8.45
C ALA A 205 1.97 11.73 -7.91
N ARG A 206 2.08 11.79 -6.58
CA ARG A 206 3.27 12.36 -5.94
C ARG A 206 4.42 11.36 -5.96
N PRO A 207 5.68 11.84 -6.03
CA PRO A 207 6.85 10.98 -5.93
C PRO A 207 6.79 10.06 -4.71
N GLY A 208 7.16 8.79 -4.89
CA GLY A 208 7.02 7.73 -3.89
C GLY A 208 5.74 6.89 -4.02
N PHE A 209 4.77 7.32 -4.81
CA PHE A 209 3.57 6.50 -5.09
C PHE A 209 3.93 5.26 -5.90
N ASN A 210 3.45 4.12 -5.40
CA ASN A 210 3.48 2.87 -6.14
C ASN A 210 2.35 1.95 -5.68
N ILE A 211 2.19 0.80 -6.34
CA ILE A 211 1.16 -0.19 -6.01
C ILE A 211 1.80 -1.56 -5.78
N ILE A 212 1.36 -2.24 -4.73
CA ILE A 212 1.61 -3.65 -4.50
C ILE A 212 0.31 -4.40 -4.74
N ALA A 213 0.28 -5.22 -5.78
CA ALA A 213 -0.85 -6.09 -6.07
C ALA A 213 -0.56 -7.53 -5.66
N THR A 214 -1.60 -8.28 -5.25
CA THR A 214 -1.52 -9.71 -5.01
C THR A 214 -2.47 -10.48 -5.92
N ALA A 215 -2.07 -11.70 -6.30
CA ALA A 215 -2.87 -12.58 -7.13
C ALA A 215 -2.69 -14.04 -6.71
N ASN A 216 -3.72 -14.87 -6.90
CA ASN A 216 -3.65 -16.30 -6.68
C ASN A 216 -3.38 -17.04 -7.99
N SER A 217 -2.39 -17.95 -8.01
CA SER A 217 -2.00 -18.72 -9.19
C SER A 217 -3.11 -19.64 -9.70
N CYS A 218 -3.94 -20.21 -8.81
CA CYS A 218 -4.98 -21.16 -9.18
C CYS A 218 -6.13 -20.57 -10.02
N LEU A 219 -6.32 -19.25 -10.01
CA LEU A 219 -7.34 -18.58 -10.82
C LEU A 219 -6.89 -18.30 -12.27
N LEU A 220 -5.59 -18.38 -12.54
CA LEU A 220 -5.04 -18.18 -13.89
C LEU A 220 -5.28 -19.38 -14.82
N TYR A 221 -5.55 -20.57 -14.25
CA TYR A 221 -5.71 -21.82 -15.02
C TYR A 221 -7.18 -22.17 -15.33
N THR A 222 -8.15 -21.41 -14.84
CA THR A 222 -9.59 -21.73 -15.04
C THR A 222 -10.22 -21.05 -16.26
N SER A 223 -9.52 -20.19 -16.98
CA SER A 223 -10.04 -19.48 -18.16
C SER A 223 -9.92 -20.27 -19.47
N ASP A 224 -9.13 -21.38 -19.50
CA ASP A 224 -8.90 -22.14 -20.74
C ASP A 224 -9.69 -23.47 -20.82
N ALA A 225 -10.68 -23.68 -19.96
CA ALA A 225 -11.51 -24.90 -19.92
C ALA A 225 -13.00 -24.59 -20.17
N ALA A 226 -13.31 -23.83 -21.22
CA ALA A 226 -14.68 -23.67 -21.71
C ALA A 226 -14.71 -23.62 -23.24
#